data_4e96a84bbdbcf10d8a6459ff9ed3ef6b
#
_entry.id   4e96a84bbdbcf10d8a6459ff9ed3ef6b
#
_cell.length_a   1.000
_cell.length_b   1.000
_cell.length_c   1.000
_cell.angle_alpha   90.00
_cell.angle_beta   90.00
_cell.angle_gamma   90.00
#
_symmetry.space_group_name_H-M   'P 1'
#
loop_
_entity.id
_entity.type
_entity.pdbx_description
1 polymer ?
#
loop_
_entity_poly.entity_id
_entity_poly.type
_entity_poly.pdbx_seq_one_letter_code
_entity_poly.pdbx_strand_id
1 'polypeptide(L)'
;MSRKPAKKTAALHLGAERGYRRSLDPAAGEVSFQVVVEQTDLHVVARRDLSSAMGSFLHGLRGPLKAYIAAHPEYLESLAPVEVGPDASPLVRDMAEAARACGVGPMAAVAGAIAQAVADRFAPESPDLLVENGGDCYLHSTKPRTVALLADPAGGPSLGLLLNPRDFPCSLCSSSASIGHSLSLGAGDLIAVRAASGALADAAATALGNLLRTRRDLSRVTAAAQALQPAGIDGVFAQLGGSIAVWGEMELVALG
;
A
#
# COMPACT_ATOMS: atom_id res chain seq x y z
N MET A 1 39.96 -8.19 -24.82
CA MET A 1 38.86 -8.97 -24.18
C MET A 1 38.47 -8.23 -22.87
N SER A 2 37.44 -7.40 -22.94
CA SER A 2 36.97 -6.60 -21.81
C SER A 2 35.85 -7.36 -21.10
N ARG A 3 36.07 -7.76 -19.84
CA ARG A 3 35.05 -8.35 -18.97
C ARG A 3 34.04 -7.29 -18.55
N LYS A 4 32.78 -7.41 -18.97
CA LYS A 4 31.65 -6.66 -18.42
C LYS A 4 31.50 -6.97 -16.91
N PRO A 5 31.28 -5.97 -16.04
CA PRO A 5 31.00 -6.24 -14.64
C PRO A 5 29.62 -6.90 -14.50
N ALA A 6 29.57 -7.96 -13.72
CA ALA A 6 28.37 -8.69 -13.40
C ALA A 6 27.39 -7.79 -12.60
N LYS A 7 26.13 -7.74 -13.02
CA LYS A 7 25.02 -7.16 -12.26
C LYS A 7 24.85 -7.94 -10.94
N LYS A 8 25.45 -7.43 -9.86
CA LYS A 8 25.02 -7.73 -8.49
C LYS A 8 23.98 -6.71 -8.12
N THR A 9 22.72 -7.06 -8.12
CA THR A 9 21.65 -6.38 -7.33
C THR A 9 20.29 -6.88 -7.78
N ALA A 10 19.80 -7.96 -7.20
CA ALA A 10 18.39 -8.33 -7.27
C ALA A 10 17.94 -9.24 -6.10
N ALA A 11 18.83 -9.53 -5.14
CA ALA A 11 18.53 -10.56 -4.12
C ALA A 11 18.21 -10.02 -2.72
N LEU A 12 18.30 -8.69 -2.47
CA LEU A 12 18.21 -8.15 -1.10
C LEU A 12 16.77 -7.99 -0.58
N HIS A 13 15.75 -8.00 -1.44
CA HIS A 13 14.36 -7.73 -1.04
C HIS A 13 13.38 -8.87 -1.37
N LEU A 14 13.86 -10.00 -1.88
CA LEU A 14 13.08 -11.22 -2.08
C LEU A 14 13.04 -12.14 -0.85
N GLY A 15 13.73 -11.77 0.24
CA GLY A 15 13.74 -12.51 1.49
C GLY A 15 12.50 -12.25 2.34
N ALA A 16 12.09 -13.24 3.13
CA ALA A 16 11.00 -13.13 4.11
C ALA A 16 11.27 -12.07 5.21
N GLU A 17 12.50 -11.57 5.33
CA GLU A 17 12.87 -10.51 6.26
C GLU A 17 12.69 -9.13 5.64
N ARG A 18 11.54 -8.50 5.91
CA ARG A 18 11.24 -7.12 5.55
C ARG A 18 11.83 -6.17 6.59
N GLY A 19 13.12 -5.84 6.46
CA GLY A 19 13.87 -5.04 7.44
C GLY A 19 13.27 -3.65 7.72
N TYR A 20 12.51 -3.08 6.78
CA TYR A 20 11.81 -1.80 6.96
C TYR A 20 10.68 -1.85 8.01
N ARG A 21 10.13 -3.04 8.31
CA ARG A 21 9.11 -3.22 9.36
C ARG A 21 9.62 -2.89 10.76
N ARG A 22 10.95 -2.89 10.96
CA ARG A 22 11.57 -2.45 12.23
C ARG A 22 11.38 -0.97 12.52
N SER A 23 11.00 -0.16 11.53
CA SER A 23 10.68 1.27 11.72
C SER A 23 9.24 1.54 12.14
N LEU A 24 8.41 0.50 12.25
CA LEU A 24 7.04 0.56 12.76
C LEU A 24 7.04 0.15 14.24
N ASP A 25 7.85 0.83 15.07
CA ASP A 25 7.93 0.52 16.49
C ASP A 25 6.61 0.77 17.19
N PRO A 26 6.11 -0.20 17.99
CA PRO A 26 4.90 -0.01 18.77
C PRO A 26 5.12 1.09 19.80
N ALA A 27 4.15 1.99 19.94
CA ALA A 27 4.16 2.96 21.02
C ALA A 27 3.87 2.28 22.37
N ALA A 28 4.09 3.00 23.48
CA ALA A 28 3.80 2.46 24.81
C ALA A 28 2.35 1.92 24.90
N GLY A 29 2.20 0.69 25.32
CA GLY A 29 0.91 -0.01 25.41
C GLY A 29 0.43 -0.67 24.12
N GLU A 30 1.28 -0.79 23.12
CA GLU A 30 1.03 -1.51 21.88
C GLU A 30 1.97 -2.70 21.74
N VAL A 31 1.57 -3.67 20.93
CA VAL A 31 2.35 -4.83 20.54
C VAL A 31 2.39 -4.94 19.03
N SER A 32 3.47 -5.46 18.48
CA SER A 32 3.56 -5.80 17.07
C SER A 32 3.55 -7.31 16.87
N PHE A 33 2.84 -7.77 15.84
CA PHE A 33 2.79 -9.18 15.47
C PHE A 33 2.58 -9.34 13.97
N GLN A 34 2.84 -10.53 13.47
CA GLN A 34 2.69 -10.88 12.07
C GLN A 34 1.54 -11.87 11.89
N VAL A 35 0.78 -11.72 10.80
CA VAL A 35 -0.28 -12.65 10.41
C VAL A 35 -0.05 -13.07 8.97
N VAL A 36 0.25 -14.33 8.74
CA VAL A 36 0.53 -14.87 7.40
C VAL A 36 -0.53 -15.88 7.02
N VAL A 37 -1.20 -15.64 5.90
CA VAL A 37 -2.16 -16.56 5.28
C VAL A 37 -1.86 -16.62 3.78
N GLU A 38 -1.24 -17.69 3.34
CA GLU A 38 -0.78 -17.89 1.97
C GLU A 38 0.12 -16.72 1.49
N GLN A 39 -0.31 -15.93 0.49
CA GLN A 39 0.44 -14.78 -0.05
C GLN A 39 0.21 -13.48 0.75
N THR A 40 -0.76 -13.44 1.64
CA THR A 40 -1.01 -12.29 2.51
C THR A 40 -0.09 -12.38 3.73
N ASP A 41 0.75 -11.38 3.90
CA ASP A 41 1.72 -11.27 4.99
C ASP A 41 1.57 -9.90 5.65
N LEU A 42 0.75 -9.85 6.70
CA LEU A 42 0.46 -8.63 7.44
C LEU A 42 1.46 -8.43 8.58
N HIS A 43 1.96 -7.20 8.70
CA HIS A 43 2.53 -6.69 9.92
C HIS A 43 1.51 -5.80 10.62
N VAL A 44 1.26 -6.08 11.89
CA VAL A 44 0.21 -5.42 12.65
C VAL A 44 0.79 -4.80 13.91
N VAL A 45 0.40 -3.55 14.19
CA VAL A 45 0.62 -2.89 15.49
C VAL A 45 -0.74 -2.63 16.10
N ALA A 46 -0.97 -3.11 17.31
CA ALA A 46 -2.27 -3.04 18.00
C ALA A 46 -2.09 -2.93 19.52
N ARG A 47 -3.18 -2.59 20.25
CA ARG A 47 -3.15 -2.56 21.71
C ARG A 47 -3.00 -3.92 22.37
N ARG A 48 -3.25 -5.01 21.63
CA ARG A 48 -3.09 -6.41 22.06
C ARG A 48 -2.85 -7.32 20.87
N ASP A 49 -2.33 -8.51 21.11
CA ASP A 49 -2.18 -9.52 20.07
C ASP A 49 -3.56 -10.06 19.65
N LEU A 50 -3.88 -9.90 18.36
CA LEU A 50 -5.09 -10.34 17.68
C LEU A 50 -4.79 -11.36 16.57
N SER A 51 -3.57 -11.89 16.51
CA SER A 51 -3.04 -12.69 15.40
C SER A 51 -3.95 -13.87 15.04
N SER A 52 -4.41 -14.64 16.04
CA SER A 52 -5.27 -15.81 15.82
C SER A 52 -6.64 -15.45 15.22
N ALA A 53 -7.28 -14.38 15.75
CA ALA A 53 -8.58 -13.92 15.26
C ALA A 53 -8.45 -13.33 13.83
N MET A 54 -7.39 -12.54 13.58
CA MET A 54 -7.10 -12.00 12.27
C MET A 54 -6.78 -13.09 11.24
N GLY A 55 -6.02 -14.13 11.62
CA GLY A 55 -5.76 -15.27 10.74
C GLY A 55 -7.04 -15.98 10.30
N SER A 56 -7.96 -16.23 11.24
CA SER A 56 -9.26 -16.84 10.94
C SER A 56 -10.11 -15.94 10.02
N PHE A 57 -10.13 -14.62 10.27
CA PHE A 57 -10.85 -13.66 9.43
C PHE A 57 -10.26 -13.60 8.01
N LEU A 58 -8.94 -13.59 7.87
CA LEU A 58 -8.25 -13.59 6.57
C LEU A 58 -8.59 -14.83 5.73
N HIS A 59 -8.68 -16.02 6.32
CA HIS A 59 -9.13 -17.21 5.60
C HIS A 59 -10.52 -17.00 5.02
N GLY A 60 -11.46 -16.47 5.81
CA GLY A 60 -12.81 -16.16 5.36
C GLY A 60 -12.88 -15.08 4.29
N LEU A 61 -12.02 -14.04 4.39
CA LEU A 61 -11.94 -12.93 3.42
C LEU A 61 -11.36 -13.39 2.07
N ARG A 62 -10.29 -14.21 2.10
CA ARG A 62 -9.59 -14.68 0.90
C ARG A 62 -10.32 -15.77 0.14
N GLY A 63 -11.13 -16.58 0.82
CA GLY A 63 -11.87 -17.68 0.20
C GLY A 63 -12.73 -17.24 -0.98
N PRO A 64 -13.66 -16.27 -0.80
CA PRO A 64 -14.47 -15.72 -1.89
C PRO A 64 -13.66 -15.07 -3.01
N LEU A 65 -12.58 -14.37 -2.70
CA LEU A 65 -11.68 -13.79 -3.72
C LEU A 65 -11.04 -14.89 -4.59
N LYS A 66 -10.51 -15.95 -3.96
CA LYS A 66 -9.92 -17.09 -4.69
C LYS A 66 -10.94 -17.83 -5.55
N ALA A 67 -12.15 -18.02 -5.02
CA ALA A 67 -13.25 -18.66 -5.77
C ALA A 67 -13.65 -17.81 -6.98
N TYR A 68 -13.70 -16.48 -6.81
CA TYR A 68 -13.98 -15.55 -7.90
C TYR A 68 -12.91 -15.60 -8.99
N ILE A 69 -11.62 -15.52 -8.61
CA ILE A 69 -10.48 -15.64 -9.54
C ILE A 69 -10.51 -16.98 -10.29
N ALA A 70 -10.84 -18.08 -9.62
CA ALA A 70 -10.93 -19.39 -10.27
C ALA A 70 -12.04 -19.45 -11.33
N ALA A 71 -13.15 -18.74 -11.12
CA ALA A 71 -14.24 -18.63 -12.08
C ALA A 71 -14.01 -17.56 -13.16
N HIS A 72 -13.18 -16.55 -12.88
CA HIS A 72 -12.89 -15.39 -13.70
C HIS A 72 -11.38 -15.13 -13.76
N PRO A 73 -10.60 -15.94 -14.53
CA PRO A 73 -9.14 -15.81 -14.59
C PRO A 73 -8.66 -14.43 -15.04
N GLU A 74 -9.43 -13.74 -15.88
CA GLU A 74 -9.17 -12.37 -16.33
C GLU A 74 -9.07 -11.37 -15.18
N TYR A 75 -9.75 -11.63 -14.05
CA TYR A 75 -9.67 -10.78 -12.86
C TYR A 75 -8.26 -10.77 -12.25
N LEU A 76 -7.55 -11.90 -12.32
CA LEU A 76 -6.18 -12.01 -11.85
C LEU A 76 -5.16 -11.41 -12.84
N GLU A 77 -5.37 -11.62 -14.14
CA GLU A 77 -4.34 -11.38 -15.16
C GLU A 77 -4.43 -10.00 -15.81
N SER A 78 -5.61 -9.36 -15.77
CA SER A 78 -5.82 -8.08 -16.43
C SER A 78 -5.02 -6.95 -15.79
N LEU A 79 -4.37 -6.16 -16.63
CA LEU A 79 -3.75 -4.87 -16.25
C LEU A 79 -4.69 -3.67 -16.49
N ALA A 80 -5.89 -3.92 -16.99
CA ALA A 80 -6.95 -2.94 -17.23
C ALA A 80 -8.19 -3.28 -16.36
N PRO A 81 -9.10 -2.32 -16.14
CA PRO A 81 -10.32 -2.55 -15.39
C PRO A 81 -11.14 -3.73 -15.94
N VAL A 82 -11.70 -4.51 -15.02
CA VAL A 82 -12.57 -5.67 -15.32
C VAL A 82 -13.95 -5.41 -14.69
N GLU A 83 -15.00 -5.59 -15.46
CA GLU A 83 -16.38 -5.53 -14.94
C GLU A 83 -16.66 -6.76 -14.06
N VAL A 84 -17.35 -6.54 -12.95
CA VAL A 84 -17.73 -7.61 -12.00
C VAL A 84 -19.24 -7.71 -11.85
N GLY A 85 -19.73 -8.92 -11.71
CA GLY A 85 -21.17 -9.18 -11.51
C GLY A 85 -21.63 -8.77 -10.11
N PRO A 86 -22.98 -8.68 -9.92
CA PRO A 86 -23.58 -8.29 -8.64
C PRO A 86 -23.32 -9.34 -7.52
N ASP A 87 -23.04 -10.57 -7.88
CA ASP A 87 -22.76 -11.68 -6.94
C ASP A 87 -21.31 -11.69 -6.44
N ALA A 88 -20.45 -10.81 -6.95
CA ALA A 88 -19.09 -10.67 -6.47
C ALA A 88 -19.08 -10.28 -4.99
N SER A 89 -18.11 -10.81 -4.23
CA SER A 89 -17.94 -10.45 -2.81
C SER A 89 -17.64 -8.95 -2.64
N PRO A 90 -17.91 -8.36 -1.47
CA PRO A 90 -17.58 -6.95 -1.23
C PRO A 90 -16.13 -6.62 -1.58
N LEU A 91 -15.16 -7.42 -1.13
CA LEU A 91 -13.74 -7.22 -1.44
C LEU A 91 -13.47 -7.17 -2.96
N VAL A 92 -14.07 -8.09 -3.72
CA VAL A 92 -13.91 -8.14 -5.20
C VAL A 92 -14.50 -6.89 -5.86
N ARG A 93 -15.67 -6.43 -5.40
CA ARG A 93 -16.29 -5.20 -5.91
C ARG A 93 -15.46 -3.96 -5.60
N ASP A 94 -15.00 -3.82 -4.36
CA ASP A 94 -14.20 -2.68 -3.93
C ASP A 94 -12.88 -2.58 -4.73
N MET A 95 -12.22 -3.72 -4.96
CA MET A 95 -11.02 -3.80 -5.80
C MET A 95 -11.32 -3.42 -7.27
N ALA A 96 -12.43 -3.90 -7.84
CA ALA A 96 -12.81 -3.60 -9.22
C ALA A 96 -13.20 -2.12 -9.40
N GLU A 97 -13.90 -1.53 -8.44
CA GLU A 97 -14.27 -0.11 -8.46
C GLU A 97 -13.04 0.79 -8.37
N ALA A 98 -12.11 0.50 -7.45
CA ALA A 98 -10.85 1.20 -7.34
C ALA A 98 -10.02 1.10 -8.62
N ALA A 99 -9.92 -0.10 -9.18
CA ALA A 99 -9.23 -0.36 -10.44
C ALA A 99 -9.83 0.44 -11.59
N ARG A 100 -11.16 0.51 -11.69
CA ARG A 100 -11.87 1.29 -12.70
C ARG A 100 -11.60 2.79 -12.56
N ALA A 101 -11.62 3.32 -11.33
CA ALA A 101 -11.31 4.72 -11.07
C ALA A 101 -9.89 5.11 -11.50
N CYS A 102 -8.93 4.20 -11.33
CA CYS A 102 -7.51 4.43 -11.60
C CYS A 102 -7.04 3.93 -12.99
N GLY A 103 -7.87 3.21 -13.73
CA GLY A 103 -7.52 2.69 -15.06
C GLY A 103 -6.48 1.55 -15.02
N VAL A 104 -6.48 0.74 -13.96
CA VAL A 104 -5.57 -0.40 -13.74
C VAL A 104 -6.34 -1.71 -13.59
N GLY A 105 -5.64 -2.85 -13.52
CA GLY A 105 -6.27 -4.13 -13.22
C GLY A 105 -6.66 -4.25 -11.74
N PRO A 106 -7.67 -5.08 -11.40
CA PRO A 106 -8.22 -5.16 -10.04
C PRO A 106 -7.20 -5.67 -9.00
N MET A 107 -6.24 -6.48 -9.40
CA MET A 107 -5.20 -6.97 -8.48
C MET A 107 -4.24 -5.87 -7.99
N ALA A 108 -4.22 -4.70 -8.65
CA ALA A 108 -3.49 -3.51 -8.18
C ALA A 108 -4.12 -2.83 -6.95
N ALA A 109 -5.24 -3.36 -6.45
CA ALA A 109 -5.93 -2.86 -5.25
C ALA A 109 -5.95 -3.89 -4.10
N VAL A 110 -5.34 -5.07 -4.29
CA VAL A 110 -5.56 -6.22 -3.40
C VAL A 110 -4.95 -6.04 -2.02
N ALA A 111 -3.76 -5.46 -1.94
CA ALA A 111 -3.03 -5.37 -0.67
C ALA A 111 -3.67 -4.31 0.24
N GLY A 112 -4.00 -3.14 -0.30
CA GLY A 112 -4.71 -2.07 0.40
C GLY A 112 -6.13 -2.46 0.81
N ALA A 113 -6.87 -3.14 -0.08
CA ALA A 113 -8.22 -3.61 0.23
C ALA A 113 -8.24 -4.63 1.39
N ILE A 114 -7.29 -5.56 1.42
CA ILE A 114 -7.15 -6.54 2.51
C ILE A 114 -6.74 -5.84 3.80
N ALA A 115 -5.76 -4.91 3.75
CA ALA A 115 -5.32 -4.17 4.93
C ALA A 115 -6.49 -3.41 5.57
N GLN A 116 -7.30 -2.71 4.76
CA GLN A 116 -8.50 -2.02 5.21
C GLN A 116 -9.52 -2.98 5.83
N ALA A 117 -9.88 -4.05 5.13
CA ALA A 117 -10.89 -5.00 5.61
C ALA A 117 -10.53 -5.60 6.98
N VAL A 118 -9.24 -5.89 7.20
CA VAL A 118 -8.74 -6.37 8.50
C VAL A 118 -8.79 -5.24 9.53
N ALA A 119 -8.29 -4.05 9.20
CA ALA A 119 -8.26 -2.93 10.13
C ALA A 119 -9.67 -2.54 10.60
N ASP A 120 -10.62 -2.37 9.69
CA ASP A 120 -12.00 -2.01 10.00
C ASP A 120 -12.71 -3.07 10.85
N ARG A 121 -12.44 -4.35 10.57
CA ARG A 121 -13.01 -5.47 11.36
C ARG A 121 -12.54 -5.45 12.83
N PHE A 122 -11.28 -5.07 13.06
CA PHE A 122 -10.66 -5.17 14.38
C PHE A 122 -10.47 -3.82 15.10
N ALA A 123 -10.79 -2.69 14.47
CA ALA A 123 -10.75 -1.36 15.11
C ALA A 123 -11.59 -1.26 16.40
N PRO A 124 -12.78 -1.90 16.53
CA PRO A 124 -13.53 -1.89 17.80
C PRO A 124 -12.77 -2.58 18.95
N GLU A 125 -11.87 -3.54 18.64
CA GLU A 125 -11.08 -4.26 19.62
C GLU A 125 -9.72 -3.57 19.91
N SER A 126 -9.23 -2.77 18.95
CA SER A 126 -8.01 -1.98 19.06
C SER A 126 -8.18 -0.66 18.31
N PRO A 127 -8.67 0.43 18.98
CA PRO A 127 -8.82 1.74 18.34
C PRO A 127 -7.50 2.36 17.81
N ASP A 128 -6.36 1.91 18.34
CA ASP A 128 -5.04 2.17 17.76
C ASP A 128 -4.60 0.88 17.07
N LEU A 129 -4.72 0.85 15.75
CA LEU A 129 -4.47 -0.32 14.91
C LEU A 129 -3.84 0.13 13.59
N LEU A 130 -2.66 -0.40 13.30
CA LEU A 130 -1.99 -0.27 12.02
C LEU A 130 -1.89 -1.67 11.40
N VAL A 131 -2.34 -1.81 10.17
CA VAL A 131 -2.22 -3.04 9.36
C VAL A 131 -1.42 -2.71 8.12
N GLU A 132 -0.24 -3.30 7.98
CA GLU A 132 0.63 -3.18 6.80
C GLU A 132 0.64 -4.50 6.03
N ASN A 133 0.44 -4.41 4.72
CA ASN A 133 0.44 -5.53 3.78
C ASN A 133 1.34 -5.21 2.57
N GLY A 134 2.63 -5.53 2.68
CA GLY A 134 3.56 -5.36 1.55
C GLY A 134 3.97 -3.93 1.21
N GLY A 135 3.78 -2.97 2.13
CA GLY A 135 4.02 -1.54 1.95
C GLY A 135 2.74 -0.72 1.88
N ASP A 136 1.57 -1.39 1.87
CA ASP A 136 0.26 -0.76 1.86
C ASP A 136 -0.33 -0.80 3.26
N CYS A 137 -0.54 0.38 3.84
CA CYS A 137 -0.95 0.52 5.23
C CYS A 137 -2.40 1.01 5.32
N TYR A 138 -3.14 0.47 6.29
CA TYR A 138 -4.40 1.05 6.75
C TYR A 138 -4.34 1.29 8.26
N LEU A 139 -4.73 2.49 8.67
CA LEU A 139 -4.51 2.99 10.02
C LEU A 139 -5.81 3.47 10.67
N HIS A 140 -6.04 3.01 11.90
CA HIS A 140 -6.88 3.64 12.90
C HIS A 140 -6.00 4.14 14.03
N SER A 141 -6.17 5.38 14.50
CA SER A 141 -5.44 5.86 15.68
C SER A 141 -6.17 6.98 16.40
N THR A 142 -6.04 6.98 17.72
CA THR A 142 -6.54 8.04 18.60
C THR A 142 -5.46 9.08 18.93
N LYS A 143 -4.24 8.89 18.42
CA LYS A 143 -3.05 9.73 18.67
C LYS A 143 -2.29 9.98 17.36
N PRO A 144 -1.44 11.02 17.29
CA PRO A 144 -0.62 11.26 16.11
C PRO A 144 0.27 10.06 15.78
N ARG A 145 0.51 9.83 14.48
CA ARG A 145 1.39 8.80 13.94
C ARG A 145 2.32 9.37 12.88
N THR A 146 3.55 8.89 12.86
CA THR A 146 4.46 9.16 11.74
C THR A 146 4.72 7.88 10.99
N VAL A 147 4.41 7.87 9.70
CA VAL A 147 4.68 6.75 8.81
C VAL A 147 5.89 7.07 7.96
N ALA A 148 6.95 6.26 8.04
CA ALA A 148 8.17 6.47 7.28
C ALA A 148 7.95 6.24 5.78
N LEU A 149 8.49 7.15 4.95
CA LEU A 149 8.51 7.06 3.49
C LEU A 149 9.86 6.50 3.05
N LEU A 150 9.90 5.21 2.72
CA LEU A 150 11.14 4.50 2.38
C LEU A 150 11.37 4.53 0.87
N ALA A 151 12.16 5.49 0.40
CA ALA A 151 12.55 5.60 -1.00
C ALA A 151 13.90 4.92 -1.31
N ASP A 152 14.78 4.82 -0.31
CA ASP A 152 16.09 4.17 -0.41
C ASP A 152 16.26 3.16 0.74
N PRO A 153 16.16 1.85 0.46
CA PRO A 153 16.35 0.83 1.47
C PRO A 153 17.75 0.80 2.10
N ALA A 154 18.77 1.26 1.39
CA ALA A 154 20.14 1.27 1.87
C ALA A 154 20.44 2.48 2.77
N GLY A 155 19.81 3.64 2.47
CA GLY A 155 19.97 4.87 3.24
C GLY A 155 18.98 5.00 4.42
N GLY A 156 17.96 4.15 4.46
CA GLY A 156 16.86 4.27 5.42
C GLY A 156 15.90 5.43 5.10
N PRO A 157 14.81 5.55 5.86
CA PRO A 157 13.86 6.62 5.66
C PRO A 157 14.41 7.93 6.23
N SER A 158 14.43 8.99 5.41
CA SER A 158 14.78 10.34 5.83
C SER A 158 13.56 11.25 6.01
N LEU A 159 12.41 10.83 5.46
CA LEU A 159 11.15 11.54 5.53
C LEU A 159 10.05 10.63 6.06
N GLY A 160 9.12 11.22 6.80
CA GLY A 160 7.89 10.60 7.24
C GLY A 160 6.69 11.45 6.90
N LEU A 161 5.51 10.83 6.87
CA LEU A 161 4.22 11.50 6.82
C LEU A 161 3.67 11.56 8.24
N LEU A 162 3.43 12.76 8.75
CA LEU A 162 2.73 12.97 10.02
C LEU A 162 1.22 12.90 9.78
N LEU A 163 0.55 12.05 10.54
CA LEU A 163 -0.89 11.88 10.56
C LEU A 163 -1.42 12.25 11.95
N ASN A 164 -2.38 13.15 11.99
CA ASN A 164 -3.03 13.61 13.22
C ASN A 164 -4.30 12.78 13.51
N PRO A 165 -4.88 12.80 14.73
CA PRO A 165 -6.09 12.02 15.06
C PRO A 165 -7.28 12.25 14.12
N ARG A 166 -7.42 13.46 13.56
CA ARG A 166 -8.48 13.82 12.60
C ARG A 166 -8.31 13.17 11.22
N ASP A 167 -7.11 12.66 10.92
CA ASP A 167 -6.77 12.07 9.63
C ASP A 167 -7.16 10.58 9.55
N PHE A 168 -7.57 9.98 10.67
CA PHE A 168 -7.95 8.57 10.76
C PHE A 168 -9.46 8.35 10.71
N PRO A 169 -9.91 7.21 10.16
CA PRO A 169 -9.09 6.18 9.54
C PRO A 169 -8.59 6.61 8.16
N CYS A 170 -7.41 6.15 7.79
CA CYS A 170 -6.86 6.41 6.46
C CYS A 170 -5.96 5.28 5.96
N SER A 171 -5.77 5.25 4.67
CA SER A 171 -4.80 4.41 3.98
C SER A 171 -3.59 5.22 3.53
N LEU A 172 -2.42 4.62 3.58
CA LEU A 172 -1.20 5.07 2.92
C LEU A 172 -0.62 3.89 2.16
N CYS A 173 -0.80 3.87 0.84
CA CYS A 173 -0.32 2.81 -0.04
C CYS A 173 0.85 3.30 -0.89
N SER A 174 1.76 2.39 -1.18
CA SER A 174 3.00 2.73 -1.88
C SER A 174 3.28 1.84 -3.08
N SER A 175 3.87 2.44 -4.12
CA SER A 175 4.42 1.73 -5.28
C SER A 175 5.85 2.18 -5.52
N SER A 176 6.73 1.24 -5.78
CA SER A 176 8.15 1.48 -6.09
C SER A 176 8.60 0.54 -7.20
N ALA A 177 9.43 1.04 -8.10
CA ALA A 177 10.06 0.22 -9.14
C ALA A 177 11.26 -0.58 -8.60
N SER A 178 11.78 -0.23 -7.42
CA SER A 178 12.99 -0.81 -6.81
C SER A 178 12.70 -1.66 -5.59
N ILE A 179 11.52 -1.53 -4.97
CA ILE A 179 11.16 -2.17 -3.71
C ILE A 179 9.81 -2.91 -3.86
N GLY A 180 9.73 -4.15 -3.38
CA GLY A 180 8.50 -4.93 -3.31
C GLY A 180 8.33 -5.97 -4.42
N HIS A 181 7.21 -6.71 -4.34
CA HIS A 181 6.87 -7.83 -5.25
C HIS A 181 5.82 -7.44 -6.29
N SER A 182 5.28 -6.21 -6.23
CA SER A 182 4.25 -5.72 -7.14
C SER A 182 4.84 -5.38 -8.51
N LEU A 183 4.09 -5.65 -9.57
CA LEU A 183 4.46 -5.28 -10.93
C LEU A 183 4.36 -3.76 -11.07
N SER A 184 5.50 -3.07 -11.15
CA SER A 184 5.57 -1.65 -11.50
C SER A 184 6.13 -1.48 -12.90
N LEU A 185 5.43 -0.75 -13.76
CA LEU A 185 5.85 -0.40 -15.12
C LEU A 185 6.60 0.94 -15.16
N GLY A 186 6.70 1.64 -14.02
CA GLY A 186 7.41 2.91 -13.87
C GLY A 186 8.89 2.74 -13.51
N ALA A 187 9.55 3.86 -13.21
CA ALA A 187 10.93 3.95 -12.76
C ALA A 187 11.07 4.75 -11.45
N GLY A 188 9.96 5.10 -10.80
CA GLY A 188 9.94 5.89 -9.57
C GLY A 188 10.60 5.17 -8.40
N ASP A 189 11.34 5.91 -7.58
CA ASP A 189 11.90 5.37 -6.34
C ASP A 189 10.77 5.08 -5.36
N LEU A 190 9.80 6.01 -5.24
CA LEU A 190 8.62 5.85 -4.39
C LEU A 190 7.46 6.72 -4.89
N ILE A 191 6.28 6.13 -4.94
CA ILE A 191 5.00 6.82 -4.92
C ILE A 191 4.30 6.40 -3.62
N ALA A 192 3.80 7.35 -2.84
CA ALA A 192 2.92 7.08 -1.71
C ALA A 192 1.63 7.87 -1.87
N VAL A 193 0.49 7.20 -1.76
CA VAL A 193 -0.85 7.76 -1.94
C VAL A 193 -1.62 7.65 -0.64
N ARG A 194 -2.22 8.78 -0.21
CA ARG A 194 -3.15 8.85 0.91
C ARG A 194 -4.58 8.91 0.40
N ALA A 195 -5.47 8.09 1.00
CA ALA A 195 -6.91 8.09 0.76
C ALA A 195 -7.66 7.49 1.95
N ALA A 196 -8.98 7.69 2.01
CA ALA A 196 -9.82 6.97 2.98
C ALA A 196 -9.99 5.49 2.64
N SER A 197 -9.98 5.14 1.34
CA SER A 197 -10.11 3.76 0.85
C SER A 197 -8.74 3.13 0.59
N GLY A 198 -8.48 1.96 1.21
CA GLY A 198 -7.27 1.17 0.97
C GLY A 198 -7.17 0.64 -0.45
N ALA A 199 -8.27 0.14 -1.00
CA ALA A 199 -8.32 -0.32 -2.39
C ALA A 199 -7.98 0.82 -3.37
N LEU A 200 -8.54 2.02 -3.14
CA LEU A 200 -8.29 3.17 -4.00
C LEU A 200 -6.86 3.68 -3.89
N ALA A 201 -6.31 3.77 -2.67
CA ALA A 201 -4.93 4.21 -2.46
C ALA A 201 -3.93 3.29 -3.17
N ASP A 202 -4.10 1.97 -3.09
CA ASP A 202 -3.25 0.95 -3.69
C ASP A 202 -3.34 0.99 -5.23
N ALA A 203 -4.56 0.99 -5.79
CA ALA A 203 -4.77 1.14 -7.24
C ALA A 203 -4.17 2.45 -7.77
N ALA A 204 -4.34 3.57 -7.05
CA ALA A 204 -3.80 4.86 -7.45
C ALA A 204 -2.26 4.90 -7.34
N ALA A 205 -1.67 4.29 -6.30
CA ALA A 205 -0.21 4.18 -6.19
C ALA A 205 0.39 3.44 -7.39
N THR A 206 -0.25 2.35 -7.82
CA THR A 206 0.12 1.62 -9.03
C THR A 206 -0.05 2.48 -10.29
N ALA A 207 -1.21 3.12 -10.48
CA ALA A 207 -1.50 3.95 -11.66
C ALA A 207 -0.51 5.12 -11.79
N LEU A 208 -0.28 5.84 -10.70
CA LEU A 208 0.62 6.99 -10.64
C LEU A 208 2.09 6.54 -10.78
N GLY A 209 2.45 5.40 -10.20
CA GLY A 209 3.77 4.79 -10.36
C GLY A 209 4.09 4.48 -11.81
N ASN A 210 3.13 3.97 -12.58
CA ASN A 210 3.28 3.68 -14.00
C ASN A 210 3.54 4.93 -14.87
N LEU A 211 3.13 6.12 -14.39
CA LEU A 211 3.38 7.40 -15.06
C LEU A 211 4.79 7.93 -14.81
N LEU A 212 5.44 7.58 -13.68
CA LEU A 212 6.72 8.13 -13.25
C LEU A 212 7.89 7.38 -13.87
N ARG A 213 8.45 7.89 -14.96
CA ARG A 213 9.59 7.31 -15.68
C ARG A 213 10.82 8.20 -15.67
N THR A 214 10.61 9.51 -15.64
CA THR A 214 11.65 10.54 -15.59
C THR A 214 11.29 11.62 -14.58
N ARG A 215 12.26 12.42 -14.14
CA ARG A 215 12.00 13.56 -13.23
C ARG A 215 10.99 14.56 -13.78
N ARG A 216 10.86 14.67 -15.11
CA ARG A 216 9.89 15.57 -15.75
C ARG A 216 8.45 15.09 -15.56
N ASP A 217 8.24 13.80 -15.25
CA ASP A 217 6.91 13.23 -15.04
C ASP A 217 6.36 13.53 -13.64
N LEU A 218 7.15 14.06 -12.70
CA LEU A 218 6.70 14.39 -11.34
C LEU A 218 5.49 15.35 -11.35
N SER A 219 5.50 16.37 -12.19
CA SER A 219 4.36 17.30 -12.33
C SER A 219 3.12 16.62 -12.95
N ARG A 220 3.33 15.66 -13.85
CA ARG A 220 2.24 14.85 -14.42
C ARG A 220 1.63 13.92 -13.38
N VAL A 221 2.44 13.35 -12.49
CA VAL A 221 1.97 12.49 -11.38
C VAL A 221 1.09 13.30 -10.43
N THR A 222 1.52 14.49 -10.00
CA THR A 222 0.70 15.34 -9.11
C THR A 222 -0.59 15.82 -9.78
N ALA A 223 -0.56 16.17 -11.06
CA ALA A 223 -1.76 16.53 -11.81
C ALA A 223 -2.73 15.35 -11.95
N ALA A 224 -2.22 14.14 -12.20
CA ALA A 224 -3.03 12.93 -12.26
C ALA A 224 -3.63 12.58 -10.88
N ALA A 225 -2.88 12.74 -9.79
CA ALA A 225 -3.41 12.56 -8.42
C ALA A 225 -4.53 13.56 -8.13
N GLN A 226 -4.36 14.84 -8.51
CA GLN A 226 -5.40 15.86 -8.37
C GLN A 226 -6.66 15.50 -9.16
N ALA A 227 -6.52 14.93 -10.35
CA ALA A 227 -7.67 14.47 -11.15
C ALA A 227 -8.42 13.29 -10.49
N LEU A 228 -7.79 12.52 -9.61
CA LEU A 228 -8.39 11.45 -8.83
C LEU A 228 -9.00 11.94 -7.49
N GLN A 229 -8.87 13.22 -7.14
CA GLN A 229 -9.45 13.77 -5.91
C GLN A 229 -10.98 13.51 -5.80
N PRO A 230 -11.78 13.65 -6.86
CA PRO A 230 -13.21 13.35 -6.78
C PRO A 230 -13.53 11.87 -6.52
N ALA A 231 -12.57 10.96 -6.79
CA ALA A 231 -12.67 9.55 -6.44
C ALA A 231 -12.30 9.25 -4.98
N GLY A 232 -11.65 10.20 -4.27
CA GLY A 232 -11.31 10.09 -2.86
C GLY A 232 -9.82 10.02 -2.56
N ILE A 233 -8.94 10.47 -3.46
CA ILE A 233 -7.51 10.64 -3.18
C ILE A 233 -7.31 11.96 -2.42
N ASP A 234 -6.66 11.88 -1.26
CA ASP A 234 -6.39 13.04 -0.39
C ASP A 234 -5.01 13.65 -0.66
N GLY A 235 -4.02 12.84 -1.03
CA GLY A 235 -2.67 13.32 -1.28
C GLY A 235 -1.75 12.31 -1.92
N VAL A 236 -0.66 12.81 -2.50
CA VAL A 236 0.41 12.01 -3.09
C VAL A 236 1.78 12.58 -2.76
N PHE A 237 2.71 11.69 -2.47
CA PHE A 237 4.15 11.92 -2.46
C PHE A 237 4.77 11.13 -3.60
N ALA A 238 5.63 11.76 -4.39
CA ALA A 238 6.35 11.13 -5.49
C ALA A 238 7.83 11.47 -5.43
N GLN A 239 8.71 10.47 -5.57
CA GLN A 239 10.16 10.65 -5.57
C GLN A 239 10.81 9.89 -6.72
N LEU A 240 11.77 10.55 -7.39
CA LEU A 240 12.64 9.95 -8.38
C LEU A 240 14.01 10.62 -8.39
N GLY A 241 15.07 9.86 -8.06
CA GLY A 241 16.46 10.31 -8.10
C GLY A 241 16.71 11.59 -7.28
N GLY A 242 16.20 11.65 -6.06
CA GLY A 242 16.34 12.78 -5.14
C GLY A 242 15.42 13.97 -5.44
N SER A 243 14.63 13.95 -6.53
CA SER A 243 13.61 14.96 -6.80
C SER A 243 12.28 14.51 -6.22
N ILE A 244 11.56 15.43 -5.58
CA ILE A 244 10.30 15.16 -4.89
C ILE A 244 9.21 16.06 -5.46
N ALA A 245 7.98 15.51 -5.57
CA ALA A 245 6.77 16.28 -5.79
C ALA A 245 5.70 15.81 -4.79
N VAL A 246 4.92 16.75 -4.30
CA VAL A 246 3.87 16.51 -3.31
C VAL A 246 2.62 17.26 -3.72
N TRP A 247 1.46 16.63 -3.52
CA TRP A 247 0.16 17.28 -3.70
C TRP A 247 -0.80 16.79 -2.62
N GLY A 248 -1.71 17.67 -2.19
CA GLY A 248 -2.78 17.34 -1.23
C GLY A 248 -2.33 17.30 0.24
N GLU A 249 -3.04 16.55 1.05
CA GLU A 249 -2.86 16.50 2.50
C GLU A 249 -1.70 15.57 2.91
N MET A 250 -0.47 16.03 2.70
CA MET A 250 0.78 15.29 2.97
C MET A 250 1.71 16.14 3.85
N GLU A 251 1.55 16.06 5.17
CA GLU A 251 2.41 16.76 6.13
C GLU A 251 3.72 15.97 6.32
N LEU A 252 4.78 16.42 5.63
CA LEU A 252 6.08 15.77 5.68
C LEU A 252 6.90 16.22 6.89
N VAL A 253 7.57 15.26 7.53
CA VAL A 253 8.49 15.49 8.65
C VAL A 253 9.83 14.80 8.37
N ALA A 254 10.92 15.42 8.82
CA ALA A 254 12.22 14.78 8.79
C ALA A 254 12.30 13.70 9.89
N LEU A 255 12.85 12.55 9.55
CA LEU A 255 13.18 11.49 10.49
C LEU A 255 14.65 11.63 10.84
N GLY A 256 14.95 11.75 12.13
CA GLY A 256 16.31 11.91 12.66
C GLY A 256 17.04 10.60 12.84
#